data_44a72ce565f8b3edde48ab7c04cf8ad9
#
_entry.id   44a72ce565f8b3edde48ab7c04cf8ad9
#
_cell.length_a   1.000
_cell.length_b   1.000
_cell.length_c   1.000
_cell.angle_alpha   90.00
_cell.angle_beta   90.00
_cell.angle_gamma   90.00
#
_symmetry.space_group_name_H-M   'P 1'
#
loop_
_entity.id
_entity.type
_entity.pdbx_description
1 polymer ?
#
loop_
_entity_poly.entity_id
_entity_poly.type
_entity_poly.pdbx_seq_one_letter_code
_entity_poly.pdbx_strand_id
1 'polypeptide(L)'
;LPAKGVLVHNEYTMMGHFLLLKKLTQRIEKTRFYLDQDTGMKTAYLSIFRDEIQASKSDGFLVRAVKNLSVDEKRNALADTNKMILELTGKSRRSLTGKEFRDLVNDLIIQKLDKLEVIKHSTERWLSYPIATMPESEKLVAAVTDVSRYDDRHQANLYRKASLHAIDRFFMSSRRGVNLLERPFTSATNKARTWNGYSAYNPAMLTKMADIYRVCYNYVNKNDDGETPAMRLGLAKGPVAAEKIIYFGKYD
;
A
#
# COMPACT_ATOMS: atom_id res chain seq x y z
N LEU A 1 17.92 28.02 1.89
CA LEU A 1 16.69 27.23 2.15
C LEU A 1 15.99 27.83 3.37
N PRO A 2 14.65 27.97 3.39
CA PRO A 2 13.93 28.45 4.56
C PRO A 2 14.20 27.51 5.75
N ALA A 3 14.41 28.05 6.92
CA ALA A 3 14.71 27.27 8.14
C ALA A 3 13.61 26.24 8.50
N LYS A 4 12.38 26.46 8.03
CA LYS A 4 11.23 25.57 8.23
C LYS A 4 10.90 24.66 7.03
N GLY A 5 11.75 24.59 6.02
CA GLY A 5 11.50 23.86 4.78
C GLY A 5 10.48 24.57 3.86
N VAL A 6 10.17 23.93 2.74
CA VAL A 6 9.13 24.40 1.82
C VAL A 6 7.79 23.83 2.26
N LEU A 7 6.82 24.70 2.54
CA LEU A 7 5.42 24.27 2.72
C LEU A 7 4.90 23.74 1.39
N VAL A 8 4.81 22.43 1.28
CA VAL A 8 4.11 21.79 0.17
C VAL A 8 2.63 21.75 0.55
N HIS A 9 1.77 22.32 -0.29
CA HIS A 9 0.33 22.15 -0.15
C HIS A 9 -0.03 20.71 -0.48
N ASN A 10 0.09 19.85 0.51
CA ASN A 10 -0.08 18.39 0.39
C ASN A 10 -1.45 18.02 -0.18
N GLU A 11 -2.47 18.79 0.15
CA GLU A 11 -3.85 18.60 -0.31
C GLU A 11 -3.98 18.69 -1.83
N TYR A 12 -3.40 19.72 -2.46
CA TYR A 12 -3.44 19.86 -3.93
C TYR A 12 -2.69 18.74 -4.63
N THR A 13 -1.54 18.36 -4.09
CA THR A 13 -0.75 17.26 -4.63
C THR A 13 -1.53 15.94 -4.54
N MET A 14 -2.21 15.71 -3.43
CA MET A 14 -3.04 14.53 -3.21
C MET A 14 -4.22 14.49 -4.19
N MET A 15 -4.95 15.61 -4.34
CA MET A 15 -6.05 15.73 -5.30
C MET A 15 -5.57 15.49 -6.74
N GLY A 16 -4.48 16.13 -7.16
CA GLY A 16 -3.88 15.91 -8.48
C GLY A 16 -3.48 14.47 -8.73
N HIS A 17 -2.97 13.79 -7.71
CA HIS A 17 -2.60 12.38 -7.79
C HIS A 17 -3.84 11.49 -8.00
N PHE A 18 -4.93 11.69 -7.25
CA PHE A 18 -6.17 10.94 -7.43
C PHE A 18 -6.86 11.23 -8.77
N LEU A 19 -6.78 12.48 -9.29
CA LEU A 19 -7.23 12.81 -10.65
C LEU A 19 -6.47 12.00 -11.71
N LEU A 20 -5.16 11.90 -11.58
CA LEU A 20 -4.33 11.08 -12.47
C LEU A 20 -4.73 9.59 -12.36
N LEU A 21 -4.91 9.07 -11.15
CA LEU A 21 -5.36 7.69 -10.94
C LEU A 21 -6.73 7.44 -11.58
N LYS A 22 -7.69 8.36 -11.42
CA LYS A 22 -9.00 8.27 -12.06
C LYS A 22 -8.87 8.17 -13.57
N LYS A 23 -8.02 9.00 -14.19
CA LYS A 23 -7.74 8.96 -15.64
C LYS A 23 -7.11 7.62 -16.06
N LEU A 24 -6.16 7.09 -15.30
CA LEU A 24 -5.49 5.81 -15.60
C LEU A 24 -6.42 4.61 -15.45
N THR A 25 -7.38 4.69 -14.52
CA THR A 25 -8.30 3.59 -14.21
C THR A 25 -9.67 3.68 -14.89
N GLN A 26 -9.90 4.65 -15.76
CA GLN A 26 -11.21 4.90 -16.39
C GLN A 26 -11.76 3.71 -17.20
N ARG A 27 -10.89 2.79 -17.66
CA ARG A 27 -11.26 1.57 -18.40
C ARG A 27 -11.45 0.36 -17.50
N ILE A 28 -11.18 0.51 -16.20
CA ILE A 28 -11.27 -0.58 -15.23
C ILE A 28 -12.71 -0.62 -14.71
N GLU A 29 -13.33 -1.79 -14.81
CA GLU A 29 -14.73 -1.98 -14.39
C GLU A 29 -14.92 -1.74 -12.89
N LYS A 30 -13.97 -2.20 -12.07
CA LYS A 30 -14.04 -2.09 -10.61
C LYS A 30 -12.68 -1.79 -10.00
N THR A 31 -12.57 -0.68 -9.27
CA THR A 31 -11.37 -0.30 -8.53
C THR A 31 -11.51 -0.53 -7.04
N ARG A 32 -10.40 -0.81 -6.35
CA ARG A 32 -10.33 -0.93 -4.90
C ARG A 32 -9.10 -0.22 -4.38
N PHE A 33 -9.32 0.71 -3.44
CA PHE A 33 -8.25 1.50 -2.84
C PHE A 33 -8.04 1.11 -1.39
N TYR A 34 -6.80 0.81 -1.03
CA TYR A 34 -6.35 0.60 0.33
C TYR A 34 -5.41 1.74 0.69
N LEU A 35 -5.88 2.64 1.56
CA LEU A 35 -5.26 3.92 1.86
C LEU A 35 -4.69 3.88 3.28
N ASP A 36 -3.56 4.56 3.52
CA ASP A 36 -3.11 4.83 4.89
C ASP A 36 -4.13 5.72 5.60
N GLN A 37 -4.19 5.65 6.91
CA GLN A 37 -5.06 6.50 7.73
C GLN A 37 -4.55 7.95 7.67
N ASP A 38 -4.89 8.65 6.59
CA ASP A 38 -4.60 10.04 6.35
C ASP A 38 -5.86 10.78 5.89
N THR A 39 -6.17 11.89 6.54
CA THR A 39 -7.41 12.66 6.27
C THR A 39 -7.41 13.26 4.87
N GLY A 40 -6.28 13.78 4.40
CA GLY A 40 -6.13 14.36 3.07
C GLY A 40 -6.31 13.31 1.98
N MET A 41 -5.73 12.13 2.17
CA MET A 41 -5.85 11.00 1.24
C MET A 41 -7.29 10.48 1.16
N LYS A 42 -7.95 10.31 2.31
CA LYS A 42 -9.37 9.93 2.38
C LYS A 42 -10.25 10.95 1.65
N THR A 43 -10.08 12.24 1.96
CA THR A 43 -10.87 13.33 1.36
C THR A 43 -10.67 13.39 -0.15
N ALA A 44 -9.43 13.31 -0.63
CA ALA A 44 -9.11 13.32 -2.05
C ALA A 44 -9.75 12.13 -2.78
N TYR A 45 -9.65 10.93 -2.22
CA TYR A 45 -10.28 9.73 -2.78
C TYR A 45 -11.81 9.88 -2.87
N LEU A 46 -12.48 10.22 -1.76
CA LEU A 46 -13.93 10.31 -1.72
C LEU A 46 -14.47 11.42 -2.64
N SER A 47 -13.73 12.52 -2.79
CA SER A 47 -14.13 13.64 -3.68
C SER A 47 -13.96 13.27 -5.15
N ILE A 48 -12.80 12.74 -5.52
CA ILE A 48 -12.46 12.49 -6.93
C ILE A 48 -13.20 11.26 -7.50
N PHE A 49 -13.36 10.21 -6.69
CA PHE A 49 -14.05 8.97 -7.11
C PHE A 49 -15.53 8.93 -6.71
N ARG A 50 -16.12 10.07 -6.39
CA ARG A 50 -17.52 10.15 -5.94
C ARG A 50 -18.49 9.41 -6.85
N ASP A 51 -18.42 9.66 -8.14
CA ASP A 51 -19.35 9.07 -9.12
C ASP A 51 -19.16 7.55 -9.23
N GLU A 52 -17.92 7.09 -9.22
CA GLU A 52 -17.56 5.67 -9.23
C GLU A 52 -18.00 4.96 -7.94
N ILE A 53 -17.90 5.63 -6.80
CA ILE A 53 -18.39 5.12 -5.52
C ILE A 53 -19.91 5.00 -5.55
N GLN A 54 -20.62 6.03 -5.97
CA GLN A 54 -22.08 6.02 -6.09
C GLN A 54 -22.56 4.95 -7.09
N ALA A 55 -21.84 4.78 -8.19
CA ALA A 55 -22.11 3.74 -9.17
C ALA A 55 -21.63 2.33 -8.72
N SER A 56 -21.15 2.17 -7.49
CA SER A 56 -20.59 0.93 -6.96
C SER A 56 -19.39 0.38 -7.74
N LYS A 57 -18.69 1.24 -8.48
CA LYS A 57 -17.48 0.91 -9.27
C LYS A 57 -16.18 1.12 -8.52
N SER A 58 -16.22 1.72 -7.32
CA SER A 58 -15.04 1.92 -6.49
C SER A 58 -15.32 1.60 -5.04
N ASP A 59 -14.45 0.83 -4.39
CA ASP A 59 -14.46 0.57 -2.96
C ASP A 59 -13.19 1.13 -2.32
N GLY A 60 -13.32 1.75 -1.15
CA GLY A 60 -12.22 2.34 -0.41
C GLY A 60 -12.12 1.81 1.01
N PHE A 61 -10.90 1.58 1.45
CA PHE A 61 -10.58 1.12 2.80
C PHE A 61 -9.43 1.95 3.36
N LEU A 62 -9.50 2.28 4.64
CA LEU A 62 -8.38 2.79 5.39
C LEU A 62 -7.68 1.64 6.11
N VAL A 63 -6.37 1.71 6.13
CA VAL A 63 -5.50 0.77 6.86
C VAL A 63 -4.67 1.57 7.84
N ARG A 64 -4.66 1.14 9.09
CA ARG A 64 -3.79 1.67 10.13
C ARG A 64 -2.94 0.56 10.69
N ALA A 65 -1.63 0.67 10.58
CA ALA A 65 -0.68 -0.20 11.25
C ALA A 65 -0.02 0.56 12.41
N VAL A 66 0.09 -0.07 13.58
CA VAL A 66 0.80 0.51 14.73
C VAL A 66 2.30 0.45 14.44
N LYS A 67 2.93 1.64 14.35
CA LYS A 67 4.33 1.77 13.89
C LYS A 67 5.38 1.72 15.02
N ASN A 68 4.98 1.93 16.27
CA ASN A 68 5.91 2.13 17.38
C ASN A 68 6.14 0.89 18.28
N LEU A 69 5.78 -0.29 17.80
CA LEU A 69 6.01 -1.53 18.52
C LEU A 69 7.49 -1.93 18.41
N SER A 70 8.06 -2.36 19.54
CA SER A 70 9.38 -2.96 19.59
C SER A 70 9.44 -4.29 18.81
N VAL A 71 10.63 -4.75 18.52
CA VAL A 71 10.81 -6.05 17.83
C VAL A 71 10.23 -7.19 18.65
N ASP A 72 10.34 -7.13 19.98
CA ASP A 72 9.86 -8.18 20.87
C ASP A 72 8.33 -8.19 20.96
N GLU A 73 7.68 -7.01 21.05
CA GLU A 73 6.21 -6.92 20.96
C GLU A 73 5.68 -7.50 19.65
N LYS A 74 6.33 -7.23 18.52
CA LYS A 74 5.97 -7.82 17.22
C LYS A 74 6.14 -9.34 17.19
N ARG A 75 7.21 -9.84 17.80
CA ARG A 75 7.46 -11.30 17.91
C ARG A 75 6.42 -11.97 18.78
N ASN A 76 6.05 -11.35 19.90
CA ASN A 76 5.00 -11.86 20.79
C ASN A 76 3.66 -11.91 20.07
N ALA A 77 3.23 -10.84 19.41
CA ALA A 77 2.00 -10.82 18.62
C ALA A 77 1.97 -11.91 17.54
N LEU A 78 3.12 -12.16 16.90
CA LEU A 78 3.26 -13.24 15.92
C LEU A 78 3.17 -14.62 16.57
N ALA A 79 3.78 -14.81 17.75
CA ALA A 79 3.72 -16.07 18.50
C ALA A 79 2.29 -16.38 18.95
N ASP A 80 1.57 -15.38 19.48
CA ASP A 80 0.17 -15.50 19.87
C ASP A 80 -0.73 -15.87 18.68
N THR A 81 -0.49 -15.22 17.53
CA THR A 81 -1.19 -15.56 16.29
C THR A 81 -0.93 -17.00 15.86
N ASN A 82 0.32 -17.47 15.92
CA ASN A 82 0.66 -18.84 15.55
C ASN A 82 0.05 -19.87 16.50
N LYS A 83 0.00 -19.56 17.81
CA LYS A 83 -0.67 -20.37 18.82
C LYS A 83 -2.17 -20.46 18.55
N MET A 84 -2.82 -19.34 18.30
CA MET A 84 -4.24 -19.29 17.94
C MET A 84 -4.54 -20.13 16.68
N ILE A 85 -3.71 -20.04 15.65
CA ILE A 85 -3.87 -20.83 14.42
C ILE A 85 -3.76 -22.32 14.72
N LEU A 86 -2.79 -22.73 15.54
CA LEU A 86 -2.61 -24.12 15.93
C LEU A 86 -3.81 -24.65 16.73
N GLU A 87 -4.34 -23.87 17.67
CA GLU A 87 -5.51 -24.21 18.45
C GLU A 87 -6.77 -24.38 17.58
N LEU A 88 -6.98 -23.50 16.60
CA LEU A 88 -8.14 -23.53 15.73
C LEU A 88 -8.08 -24.60 14.64
N THR A 89 -6.91 -24.94 14.16
CA THR A 89 -6.76 -25.81 12.97
C THR A 89 -6.07 -27.15 13.25
N GLY A 90 -5.45 -27.30 14.42
CA GLY A 90 -4.57 -28.43 14.73
C GLY A 90 -3.26 -28.46 13.89
N LYS A 91 -3.02 -27.43 13.05
CA LYS A 91 -1.87 -27.35 12.15
C LYS A 91 -1.03 -26.11 12.43
N SER A 92 0.28 -26.21 12.23
CA SER A 92 1.12 -25.01 12.25
C SER A 92 0.81 -24.11 11.05
N ARG A 93 1.03 -22.79 11.18
CA ARG A 93 0.83 -21.84 10.07
C ARG A 93 1.59 -22.24 8.79
N ARG A 94 2.77 -22.86 8.94
CA ARG A 94 3.60 -23.30 7.80
C ARG A 94 3.04 -24.54 7.10
N SER A 95 2.25 -25.34 7.78
CA SER A 95 1.63 -26.56 7.25
C SER A 95 0.30 -26.31 6.57
N LEU A 96 -0.26 -25.11 6.72
CA LEU A 96 -1.49 -24.72 6.04
C LEU A 96 -1.21 -24.39 4.58
N THR A 97 -2.05 -24.92 3.69
CA THR A 97 -2.04 -24.49 2.29
C THR A 97 -2.49 -23.04 2.18
N GLY A 98 -2.13 -22.37 1.10
CA GLY A 98 -2.56 -20.97 0.88
C GLY A 98 -4.09 -20.81 0.84
N LYS A 99 -4.85 -21.86 0.46
CA LYS A 99 -6.31 -21.84 0.49
C LYS A 99 -6.83 -21.96 1.92
N GLU A 100 -6.39 -22.97 2.68
CA GLU A 100 -6.78 -23.18 4.08
C GLU A 100 -6.51 -21.93 4.92
N PHE A 101 -5.34 -21.31 4.75
CA PHE A 101 -5.01 -20.08 5.47
C PHE A 101 -5.92 -18.91 5.10
N ARG A 102 -6.22 -18.72 3.79
CA ARG A 102 -7.16 -17.65 3.38
C ARG A 102 -8.57 -17.88 3.92
N ASP A 103 -9.02 -19.11 3.93
CA ASP A 103 -10.35 -19.48 4.44
C ASP A 103 -10.43 -19.23 5.95
N LEU A 104 -9.45 -19.67 6.72
CA LEU A 104 -9.35 -19.37 8.15
C LEU A 104 -9.38 -17.86 8.43
N VAL A 105 -8.58 -17.07 7.72
CA VAL A 105 -8.55 -15.61 7.95
C VAL A 105 -9.88 -14.97 7.60
N ASN A 106 -10.55 -15.41 6.53
CA ASN A 106 -11.88 -14.90 6.19
C ASN A 106 -12.91 -15.26 7.29
N ASP A 107 -12.89 -16.49 7.82
CA ASP A 107 -13.80 -16.91 8.88
C ASP A 107 -13.59 -16.10 10.17
N LEU A 108 -12.33 -15.83 10.54
CA LEU A 108 -12.00 -14.97 11.68
C LEU A 108 -12.44 -13.51 11.46
N ILE A 109 -12.38 -13.02 10.23
CA ILE A 109 -12.87 -11.67 9.90
C ILE A 109 -14.38 -11.62 9.99
N ILE A 110 -15.10 -12.61 9.43
CA ILE A 110 -16.58 -12.70 9.49
C ILE A 110 -17.06 -12.61 10.93
N GLN A 111 -16.45 -13.34 11.87
CA GLN A 111 -16.80 -13.29 13.30
C GLN A 111 -16.62 -11.90 13.94
N LYS A 112 -15.88 -11.02 13.29
CA LYS A 112 -15.60 -9.64 13.75
C LYS A 112 -16.38 -8.56 13.01
N LEU A 113 -17.06 -8.88 11.90
CA LEU A 113 -17.78 -7.88 11.10
C LEU A 113 -18.89 -7.17 11.91
N ASP A 114 -19.55 -7.89 12.81
CA ASP A 114 -20.58 -7.31 13.71
C ASP A 114 -19.99 -6.53 14.89
N LYS A 115 -18.68 -6.65 15.14
CA LYS A 115 -17.96 -6.07 16.29
C LYS A 115 -16.99 -4.98 15.89
N LEU A 116 -17.34 -4.22 14.85
CA LEU A 116 -16.51 -3.09 14.41
C LEU A 116 -16.56 -1.96 15.43
N GLU A 117 -15.42 -1.43 15.81
CA GLU A 117 -15.27 -0.41 16.86
C GLU A 117 -14.95 0.96 16.27
N VAL A 118 -15.48 2.00 16.90
CA VAL A 118 -15.06 3.38 16.61
C VAL A 118 -13.85 3.70 17.47
N ILE A 119 -12.73 4.04 16.84
CA ILE A 119 -11.51 4.41 17.56
C ILE A 119 -11.46 5.93 17.81
N LYS A 120 -10.66 6.34 18.78
CA LYS A 120 -10.46 7.76 19.11
C LYS A 120 -10.01 8.56 17.89
N HIS A 121 -10.64 9.70 17.66
CA HIS A 121 -10.39 10.61 16.53
C HIS A 121 -10.71 10.02 15.15
N SER A 122 -11.63 9.07 15.08
CA SER A 122 -12.13 8.53 13.80
C SER A 122 -13.64 8.43 13.82
N THR A 123 -14.27 8.62 12.69
CA THR A 123 -15.72 8.43 12.49
C THR A 123 -16.02 7.06 11.90
N GLU A 124 -15.02 6.37 11.42
CA GLU A 124 -15.12 5.06 10.78
C GLU A 124 -15.24 3.95 11.82
N ARG A 125 -15.87 2.86 11.42
CA ARG A 125 -15.92 1.61 12.18
C ARG A 125 -14.75 0.71 11.74
N TRP A 126 -13.89 0.38 12.69
CA TRP A 126 -12.65 -0.33 12.47
C TRP A 126 -12.73 -1.79 12.87
N LEU A 127 -12.22 -2.63 12.00
CA LEU A 127 -11.97 -4.04 12.26
C LEU A 127 -10.56 -4.21 12.80
N SER A 128 -10.42 -4.79 13.98
CA SER A 128 -9.12 -5.27 14.47
C SER A 128 -8.74 -6.54 13.70
N TYR A 129 -7.71 -6.45 12.87
CA TYR A 129 -7.31 -7.55 11.99
C TYR A 129 -6.80 -8.75 12.80
N PRO A 130 -7.28 -9.97 12.55
CA PRO A 130 -7.06 -11.09 13.46
C PRO A 130 -5.66 -11.71 13.40
N ILE A 131 -4.89 -11.43 12.36
CA ILE A 131 -3.61 -12.10 12.08
C ILE A 131 -2.47 -11.08 12.12
N ALA A 132 -1.54 -11.26 13.06
CA ALA A 132 -0.31 -10.47 13.11
C ALA A 132 0.70 -10.93 12.05
N THR A 133 1.41 -9.95 11.49
CA THR A 133 2.62 -10.16 10.67
C THR A 133 3.73 -9.24 11.16
N MET A 134 4.99 -9.52 10.84
CA MET A 134 6.11 -8.66 11.27
C MET A 134 5.98 -7.20 10.78
N PRO A 135 5.55 -6.94 9.53
CA PRO A 135 5.32 -5.56 9.06
C PRO A 135 4.07 -4.90 9.64
N GLU A 136 3.00 -5.67 9.86
CA GLU A 136 1.69 -5.21 10.31
C GLU A 136 1.25 -6.07 11.52
N SER A 137 1.96 -5.94 12.65
CA SER A 137 1.74 -6.75 13.86
C SER A 137 0.40 -6.41 14.53
N GLU A 138 0.03 -5.15 14.52
CA GLU A 138 -1.29 -4.67 14.92
C GLU A 138 -1.86 -3.82 13.80
N LYS A 139 -2.91 -4.33 13.17
CA LYS A 139 -3.55 -3.69 12.03
C LYS A 139 -5.03 -3.47 12.28
N LEU A 140 -5.48 -2.27 11.97
CA LEU A 140 -6.90 -1.91 11.93
C LEU A 140 -7.29 -1.59 10.48
N VAL A 141 -8.49 -1.99 10.09
CA VAL A 141 -9.03 -1.74 8.75
C VAL A 141 -10.44 -1.18 8.86
N ALA A 142 -10.73 -0.12 8.14
CA ALA A 142 -12.08 0.45 8.06
C ALA A 142 -12.51 0.64 6.60
N ALA A 143 -13.74 0.26 6.27
CA ALA A 143 -14.33 0.65 5.00
C ALA A 143 -14.76 2.13 5.06
N VAL A 144 -14.46 2.91 4.02
CA VAL A 144 -14.89 4.30 3.86
C VAL A 144 -15.97 4.46 2.78
N THR A 145 -16.29 3.37 2.10
CA THR A 145 -17.41 3.26 1.18
C THR A 145 -18.39 2.19 1.66
N ASP A 146 -19.62 2.24 1.20
CA ASP A 146 -20.60 1.23 1.55
C ASP A 146 -20.22 -0.14 0.94
N VAL A 147 -20.00 -1.13 1.82
CA VAL A 147 -19.69 -2.52 1.47
C VAL A 147 -20.80 -3.48 1.89
N SER A 148 -21.91 -2.99 2.46
CA SER A 148 -23.04 -3.81 2.95
C SER A 148 -23.75 -4.59 1.83
N ARG A 149 -23.59 -4.15 0.58
CA ARG A 149 -24.09 -4.84 -0.62
C ARG A 149 -23.42 -6.18 -0.90
N TYR A 150 -22.28 -6.46 -0.28
CA TYR A 150 -21.58 -7.73 -0.43
C TYR A 150 -21.95 -8.69 0.68
N ASP A 151 -21.97 -9.99 0.37
CA ASP A 151 -22.05 -11.02 1.38
C ASP A 151 -20.83 -11.00 2.32
N ASP A 152 -20.97 -11.59 3.50
CA ASP A 152 -19.93 -11.58 4.53
C ASP A 152 -18.59 -12.16 4.06
N ARG A 153 -18.66 -13.20 3.21
CA ARG A 153 -17.46 -13.83 2.65
C ARG A 153 -16.71 -12.88 1.70
N HIS A 154 -17.43 -12.14 0.88
CA HIS A 154 -16.85 -11.14 0.01
C HIS A 154 -16.29 -9.97 0.82
N GLN A 155 -17.04 -9.47 1.81
CA GLN A 155 -16.55 -8.43 2.71
C GLN A 155 -15.27 -8.87 3.41
N ALA A 156 -15.25 -10.06 4.02
CA ALA A 156 -14.06 -10.60 4.67
C ALA A 156 -12.86 -10.68 3.73
N ASN A 157 -13.07 -11.08 2.48
CA ASN A 157 -12.03 -11.12 1.47
C ASN A 157 -11.47 -9.73 1.12
N LEU A 158 -12.32 -8.68 1.13
CA LEU A 158 -11.88 -7.29 0.96
C LEU A 158 -11.04 -6.81 2.15
N TYR A 159 -11.52 -7.02 3.37
CA TYR A 159 -10.76 -6.70 4.59
C TYR A 159 -9.44 -7.48 4.67
N ARG A 160 -9.43 -8.75 4.27
CA ARG A 160 -8.22 -9.57 4.25
C ARG A 160 -7.15 -9.02 3.30
N LYS A 161 -7.55 -8.47 2.16
CA LYS A 161 -6.65 -7.86 1.17
C LYS A 161 -6.14 -6.48 1.59
N ALA A 162 -6.75 -5.84 2.60
CA ALA A 162 -6.35 -4.53 3.07
C ALA A 162 -4.97 -4.59 3.73
N SER A 163 -3.97 -4.00 3.08
CA SER A 163 -2.59 -3.95 3.55
C SER A 163 -1.83 -2.82 2.85
N LEU A 164 -0.92 -2.19 3.57
CA LEU A 164 0.01 -1.19 3.04
C LEU A 164 1.34 -1.81 2.58
N HIS A 165 1.51 -3.12 2.77
CA HIS A 165 2.78 -3.80 2.50
C HIS A 165 3.28 -3.60 1.06
N ALA A 166 2.39 -3.57 0.08
CA ALA A 166 2.77 -3.37 -1.32
C ALA A 166 3.40 -2.00 -1.57
N ILE A 167 2.82 -0.93 -0.97
CA ILE A 167 3.35 0.43 -1.11
C ILE A 167 4.62 0.62 -0.31
N ASP A 168 4.72 0.04 0.89
CA ASP A 168 5.94 0.07 1.69
C ASP A 168 7.09 -0.65 0.97
N ARG A 169 6.82 -1.79 0.33
CA ARG A 169 7.77 -2.52 -0.50
C ARG A 169 8.22 -1.68 -1.71
N PHE A 170 7.29 -1.00 -2.38
CA PHE A 170 7.61 -0.11 -3.48
C PHE A 170 8.54 1.03 -3.03
N PHE A 171 8.23 1.71 -1.94
CA PHE A 171 9.11 2.76 -1.41
C PHE A 171 10.48 2.24 -0.98
N MET A 172 10.53 1.05 -0.39
CA MET A 172 11.81 0.42 -0.05
C MET A 172 12.63 0.08 -1.31
N SER A 173 11.98 -0.46 -2.33
CA SER A 173 12.61 -0.77 -3.62
C SER A 173 13.12 0.49 -4.32
N SER A 174 12.32 1.56 -4.32
CA SER A 174 12.71 2.85 -4.91
C SER A 174 13.96 3.44 -4.23
N ARG A 175 13.99 3.43 -2.89
CA ARG A 175 15.14 3.94 -2.13
C ARG A 175 16.40 3.12 -2.36
N ARG A 176 16.28 1.79 -2.43
CA ARG A 176 17.42 0.91 -2.69
C ARG A 176 17.89 0.94 -4.15
N GLY A 177 16.95 1.13 -5.08
CA GLY A 177 17.25 1.20 -6.51
C GLY A 177 17.79 2.55 -6.96
N VAL A 178 17.52 3.62 -6.21
CA VAL A 178 17.96 4.99 -6.51
C VAL A 178 18.68 5.57 -5.30
N ASN A 179 20.01 5.51 -5.30
CA ASN A 179 20.85 5.94 -4.17
C ASN A 179 20.54 7.37 -3.68
N LEU A 180 20.14 8.26 -4.61
CA LEU A 180 19.75 9.63 -4.27
C LEU A 180 18.48 9.73 -3.43
N LEU A 181 17.64 8.67 -3.38
CA LEU A 181 16.41 8.59 -2.59
C LEU A 181 16.62 7.89 -1.25
N GLU A 182 17.84 7.39 -0.96
CA GLU A 182 18.11 6.68 0.28
C GLU A 182 17.96 7.60 1.49
N ARG A 183 17.41 7.06 2.56
CA ARG A 183 17.20 7.82 3.80
C ARG A 183 18.48 7.87 4.63
N PRO A 184 18.68 8.97 5.36
CA PRO A 184 19.72 9.00 6.39
C PRO A 184 19.41 7.93 7.45
N PHE A 185 20.42 7.17 7.85
CA PHE A 185 20.30 6.10 8.84
C PHE A 185 21.09 6.43 10.09
N THR A 186 20.72 5.81 11.21
CA THR A 186 21.49 5.89 12.47
C THR A 186 22.47 4.74 12.50
N SER A 187 23.74 5.02 12.82
CA SER A 187 24.73 3.97 13.11
C SER A 187 24.70 3.60 14.59
N ALA A 188 25.26 2.43 14.94
CA ALA A 188 25.37 1.97 16.32
C ALA A 188 26.23 2.94 17.19
N THR A 189 27.18 3.64 16.57
CA THR A 189 28.10 4.56 17.23
C THR A 189 27.63 6.01 17.22
N ASN A 190 26.69 6.37 16.36
CA ASN A 190 26.19 7.73 16.25
C ASN A 190 24.66 7.74 16.25
N LYS A 191 24.07 8.31 17.29
CA LYS A 191 22.61 8.49 17.41
C LYS A 191 22.05 9.51 16.41
N ALA A 192 22.88 10.39 15.86
CA ALA A 192 22.49 11.31 14.80
C ALA A 192 22.36 10.54 13.47
N ARG A 193 21.40 10.96 12.65
CA ARG A 193 21.22 10.40 11.31
C ARG A 193 22.37 10.82 10.43
N THR A 194 23.06 9.85 9.84
CA THR A 194 24.13 10.06 8.91
C THR A 194 23.61 9.94 7.48
N TRP A 195 23.83 10.96 6.68
CA TRP A 195 23.49 10.93 5.26
C TRP A 195 24.54 10.12 4.50
N ASN A 196 24.09 9.27 3.57
CA ASN A 196 24.98 8.76 2.55
C ASN A 196 25.49 9.93 1.70
N GLY A 197 26.75 9.88 1.27
CA GLY A 197 27.36 10.91 0.42
C GLY A 197 26.77 11.03 -1.00
N TYR A 198 25.63 10.38 -1.24
CA TYR A 198 24.92 10.34 -2.53
C TYR A 198 23.73 11.31 -2.61
N SER A 199 23.56 12.19 -1.65
CA SER A 199 22.52 13.22 -1.73
C SER A 199 22.70 14.08 -2.97
N ALA A 200 21.63 14.28 -3.73
CA ALA A 200 21.68 15.11 -4.92
C ALA A 200 22.03 16.57 -4.55
N TYR A 201 23.14 17.08 -5.08
CA TYR A 201 23.51 18.48 -4.93
C TYR A 201 22.46 19.42 -5.52
N ASN A 202 21.88 19.02 -6.67
CA ASN A 202 20.77 19.72 -7.30
C ASN A 202 19.46 18.91 -7.11
N PRO A 203 18.46 19.43 -6.37
CA PRO A 203 17.19 18.74 -6.14
C PRO A 203 16.44 18.35 -7.44
N ALA A 204 16.64 19.08 -8.55
CA ALA A 204 16.05 18.74 -9.83
C ALA A 204 16.52 17.36 -10.36
N MET A 205 17.67 16.88 -9.94
CA MET A 205 18.14 15.54 -10.28
C MET A 205 17.30 14.45 -9.63
N LEU A 206 16.77 14.69 -8.42
CA LEU A 206 15.86 13.73 -7.76
C LEU A 206 14.59 13.49 -8.59
N THR A 207 14.00 14.55 -9.14
CA THR A 207 12.83 14.44 -10.02
C THR A 207 13.14 13.61 -11.26
N LYS A 208 14.26 13.91 -11.94
CA LYS A 208 14.67 13.17 -13.13
C LYS A 208 14.92 11.68 -12.84
N MET A 209 15.60 11.38 -11.74
CA MET A 209 15.86 9.99 -11.35
C MET A 209 14.58 9.26 -10.93
N ALA A 210 13.66 9.94 -10.26
CA ALA A 210 12.36 9.38 -9.92
C ALA A 210 11.51 9.10 -11.17
N ASP A 211 11.57 9.96 -12.18
CA ASP A 211 10.89 9.74 -13.47
C ASP A 211 11.46 8.55 -14.22
N ILE A 212 12.79 8.43 -14.29
CA ILE A 212 13.46 7.27 -14.91
C ILE A 212 13.06 5.99 -14.16
N TYR A 213 13.13 6.00 -12.82
CA TYR A 213 12.73 4.85 -12.01
C TYR A 213 11.27 4.49 -12.24
N ARG A 214 10.36 5.47 -12.26
CA ARG A 214 8.93 5.27 -12.51
C ARG A 214 8.68 4.59 -13.86
N VAL A 215 9.38 5.03 -14.92
CA VAL A 215 9.24 4.45 -16.26
C VAL A 215 9.78 3.02 -16.28
N CYS A 216 10.99 2.81 -15.76
CA CYS A 216 11.59 1.47 -15.70
C CYS A 216 10.74 0.51 -14.88
N TYR A 217 10.27 0.92 -13.69
CA TYR A 217 9.44 0.09 -12.83
C TYR A 217 8.11 -0.30 -13.49
N ASN A 218 7.46 0.65 -14.16
CA ASN A 218 6.13 0.40 -14.70
C ASN A 218 6.12 -0.30 -16.06
N TYR A 219 7.14 -0.09 -16.91
CA TYR A 219 7.10 -0.53 -18.30
C TYR A 219 8.20 -1.51 -18.67
N VAL A 220 9.34 -1.54 -17.96
CA VAL A 220 10.51 -2.36 -18.32
C VAL A 220 10.65 -3.56 -17.40
N ASN A 221 10.61 -3.34 -16.08
CA ASN A 221 10.88 -4.37 -15.09
C ASN A 221 9.71 -5.34 -14.94
N LYS A 222 9.98 -6.61 -15.20
CA LYS A 222 9.00 -7.70 -15.07
C LYS A 222 8.99 -8.22 -13.63
N ASN A 223 7.82 -8.68 -13.19
CA ASN A 223 7.68 -9.51 -12.01
C ASN A 223 8.00 -10.98 -12.31
N ASP A 224 7.80 -11.85 -11.32
CA ASP A 224 8.03 -13.30 -11.46
C ASP A 224 7.08 -13.96 -12.49
N ASP A 225 5.92 -13.36 -12.77
CA ASP A 225 4.96 -13.82 -13.80
C ASP A 225 5.30 -13.30 -15.21
N GLY A 226 6.37 -12.51 -15.35
CA GLY A 226 6.80 -11.90 -16.61
C GLY A 226 6.03 -10.63 -17.00
N GLU A 227 5.17 -10.11 -16.11
CA GLU A 227 4.33 -8.94 -16.34
C GLU A 227 4.93 -7.68 -15.73
N THR A 228 4.64 -6.54 -16.36
CA THR A 228 4.93 -5.21 -15.78
C THR A 228 3.65 -4.62 -15.15
N PRO A 229 3.76 -3.64 -14.22
CA PRO A 229 2.59 -2.94 -13.70
C PRO A 229 1.69 -2.32 -14.77
N ALA A 230 2.27 -1.77 -15.84
CA ALA A 230 1.53 -1.20 -16.95
C ALA A 230 0.72 -2.25 -17.74
N MET A 231 1.25 -3.47 -17.89
CA MET A 231 0.51 -4.59 -18.49
C MET A 231 -0.71 -4.97 -17.65
N ARG A 232 -0.56 -5.04 -16.33
CA ARG A 232 -1.67 -5.35 -15.39
C ARG A 232 -2.80 -4.31 -15.43
N LEU A 233 -2.46 -3.06 -15.74
CA LEU A 233 -3.46 -1.99 -15.92
C LEU A 233 -3.99 -1.88 -17.36
N GLY A 234 -3.54 -2.75 -18.27
CA GLY A 234 -3.92 -2.68 -19.68
C GLY A 234 -3.36 -1.46 -20.42
N LEU A 235 -2.33 -0.81 -19.87
CA LEU A 235 -1.66 0.36 -20.47
C LEU A 235 -0.56 -0.04 -21.46
N ALA A 236 -0.08 -1.28 -21.38
CA ALA A 236 0.92 -1.84 -22.28
C ALA A 236 0.56 -3.30 -22.63
N LYS A 237 0.85 -3.70 -23.87
CA LYS A 237 0.64 -5.09 -24.34
C LYS A 237 1.80 -6.02 -23.97
N GLY A 238 2.95 -5.47 -23.64
CA GLY A 238 4.16 -6.18 -23.29
C GLY A 238 5.16 -5.26 -22.60
N PRO A 239 6.26 -5.82 -22.08
CA PRO A 239 7.37 -5.01 -21.56
C PRO A 239 7.97 -4.16 -22.68
N VAL A 240 8.33 -2.93 -22.35
CA VAL A 240 8.96 -2.00 -23.28
C VAL A 240 10.47 -2.11 -23.11
N ALA A 241 11.22 -2.30 -24.21
CA ALA A 241 12.66 -2.30 -24.17
C ALA A 241 13.21 -0.90 -23.80
N ALA A 242 14.24 -0.84 -22.96
CA ALA A 242 14.80 0.43 -22.51
C ALA A 242 15.27 1.30 -23.68
N GLU A 243 15.81 0.69 -24.72
CA GLU A 243 16.26 1.36 -25.95
C GLU A 243 15.13 2.13 -26.64
N LYS A 244 13.93 1.56 -26.68
CA LYS A 244 12.74 2.22 -27.26
C LYS A 244 12.30 3.45 -26.47
N ILE A 245 12.57 3.47 -25.16
CA ILE A 245 12.29 4.62 -24.31
C ILE A 245 13.35 5.70 -24.50
N ILE A 246 14.63 5.32 -24.51
CA ILE A 246 15.78 6.25 -24.61
C ILE A 246 15.82 6.91 -25.99
N TYR A 247 15.53 6.15 -27.03
CA TYR A 247 15.61 6.60 -28.42
C TYR A 247 14.25 6.87 -29.05
N PHE A 248 13.24 7.14 -28.22
CA PHE A 248 11.89 7.46 -28.69
C PHE A 248 11.93 8.59 -29.75
N GLY A 249 11.30 8.36 -30.90
CA GLY A 249 11.28 9.29 -32.05
C GLY A 249 12.54 9.32 -32.92
N LYS A 250 13.52 8.41 -32.70
CA LYS A 250 14.71 8.29 -33.60
C LYS A 250 14.58 7.14 -34.60
N TYR A 251 13.56 6.32 -34.50
CA TYR A 251 13.37 5.11 -35.30
C TYR A 251 11.97 5.00 -35.95
N ASP A 252 11.26 6.13 -36.05
CA ASP A 252 10.01 6.24 -36.85
C ASP A 252 10.31 6.69 -38.28
#